data_43738397c89a74be8a2de7ea6ca3b6e6
#
_entry.id   43738397c89a74be8a2de7ea6ca3b6e6
#
_cell.length_a   1.000
_cell.length_b   1.000
_cell.length_c   1.000
_cell.angle_alpha   90.00
_cell.angle_beta   90.00
_cell.angle_gamma   90.00
#
_symmetry.space_group_name_H-M   'P 1'
#
loop_
_entity.id
_entity.type
_entity.pdbx_description
1 polymer ?
#
loop_
_entity_poly.entity_id
_entity_poly.type
_entity_poly.pdbx_seq_one_letter_code
_entity_poly.pdbx_strand_id
1 'polypeptide(L)'
;VVFNTAMTGYQEILTDPSYAQQLVTLTYPHIGNTGCNAEDAESGRIQKVWANGLIIRDLPLLHSNFRADMSLGEYLEQNNVVAIADIDTRKLTRILRDKGAQNGCILAGENITAEEALEKARAFGGLEGLDLAKECCDPEGFEWTEGSWALGQGFTQPELKYHVVAYDYGVKTNILRMLADRGCKLTVVPAQTPVEKVLALNPDGVFLSNGPGDPAACSYAIKAVKTIVETTTLPVFGICLGHQILALASGAATLKLSLIHI
;
A
#
# COMPACT_ATOMS: atom_id res chain seq x y z
N VAL A 1 -1.55 -14.24 -3.41
CA VAL A 1 -0.33 -14.03 -4.21
C VAL A 1 -0.64 -13.08 -5.34
N VAL A 2 0.14 -12.03 -5.44
CA VAL A 2 0.07 -11.01 -6.50
C VAL A 2 1.45 -10.80 -7.12
N PHE A 3 1.57 -10.02 -8.19
CA PHE A 3 2.86 -9.68 -8.75
C PHE A 3 2.99 -8.17 -9.01
N ASN A 4 4.25 -7.71 -9.02
CA ASN A 4 4.61 -6.36 -9.43
C ASN A 4 5.76 -6.42 -10.44
N THR A 5 5.69 -5.59 -11.48
CA THR A 5 6.65 -5.59 -12.60
C THR A 5 7.70 -4.48 -12.51
N ALA A 6 7.72 -3.73 -11.42
CA ALA A 6 8.73 -2.70 -11.19
C ALA A 6 10.14 -3.30 -11.16
N MET A 7 11.09 -2.61 -11.76
CA MET A 7 12.51 -3.01 -11.78
C MET A 7 13.26 -2.52 -10.54
N THR A 8 12.73 -1.54 -9.84
CA THR A 8 13.31 -0.90 -8.64
C THR A 8 12.20 -0.63 -7.62
N GLY A 9 12.56 -0.18 -6.42
CA GLY A 9 11.58 0.22 -5.40
C GLY A 9 10.94 -0.97 -4.69
N TYR A 10 11.65 -2.06 -4.52
CA TYR A 10 11.12 -3.25 -3.83
C TYR A 10 10.82 -2.98 -2.36
N GLN A 11 11.59 -2.11 -1.68
CA GLN A 11 11.33 -1.73 -0.29
C GLN A 11 10.03 -0.93 -0.18
N GLU A 12 9.82 0.03 -1.07
CA GLU A 12 8.60 0.82 -1.16
C GLU A 12 7.38 -0.07 -1.46
N ILE A 13 7.52 -1.08 -2.31
CA ILE A 13 6.46 -2.06 -2.58
C ILE A 13 6.13 -2.87 -1.33
N LEU A 14 7.13 -3.35 -0.61
CA LEU A 14 6.94 -4.16 0.59
C LEU A 14 6.31 -3.37 1.74
N THR A 15 6.60 -2.08 1.83
CA THR A 15 6.09 -1.19 2.88
C THR A 15 4.79 -0.47 2.51
N ASP A 16 4.31 -0.58 1.27
CA ASP A 16 3.03 -0.01 0.84
C ASP A 16 1.86 -0.77 1.47
N PRO A 17 0.99 -0.10 2.26
CA PRO A 17 -0.16 -0.74 2.89
C PRO A 17 -1.12 -1.44 1.91
N SER A 18 -1.11 -1.05 0.64
CA SER A 18 -1.92 -1.70 -0.41
C SER A 18 -1.61 -3.20 -0.56
N TYR A 19 -0.45 -3.66 -0.09
CA TYR A 19 -0.07 -5.07 -0.11
C TYR A 19 -0.35 -5.83 1.20
N ALA A 20 -1.08 -5.24 2.14
CA ALA A 20 -1.47 -5.92 3.37
C ALA A 20 -2.16 -7.27 3.07
N GLN A 21 -1.79 -8.30 3.82
CA GLN A 21 -2.25 -9.68 3.67
C GLN A 21 -1.94 -10.32 2.30
N GLN A 22 -0.95 -9.82 1.56
CA GLN A 22 -0.57 -10.36 0.25
C GLN A 22 0.88 -10.86 0.24
N LEU A 23 1.11 -11.95 -0.49
CA LEU A 23 2.43 -12.42 -0.89
C LEU A 23 2.77 -11.77 -2.24
N VAL A 24 3.85 -11.00 -2.27
CA VAL A 24 4.23 -10.20 -3.45
C VAL A 24 5.30 -10.92 -4.25
N THR A 25 5.02 -11.19 -5.52
CA THR A 25 6.00 -11.71 -6.48
C THR A 25 6.61 -10.54 -7.25
N LEU A 26 7.91 -10.37 -7.18
CA LEU A 26 8.63 -9.37 -7.99
C LEU A 26 9.19 -10.03 -9.25
N THR A 27 8.89 -9.45 -10.41
CA THR A 27 9.25 -10.05 -11.69
C THR A 27 10.68 -9.75 -12.13
N TYR A 28 11.29 -8.69 -11.59
CA TYR A 28 12.69 -8.37 -11.87
C TYR A 28 13.60 -9.44 -11.27
N PRO A 29 14.64 -9.90 -12.01
CA PRO A 29 15.46 -11.04 -11.57
C PRO A 29 16.25 -10.81 -10.29
N HIS A 30 16.83 -9.62 -10.13
CA HIS A 30 17.75 -9.30 -9.03
C HIS A 30 17.08 -8.36 -8.04
N ILE A 31 16.51 -8.90 -6.97
CA ILE A 31 15.82 -8.15 -5.92
C ILE A 31 16.68 -8.14 -4.65
N GLY A 32 17.02 -6.95 -4.17
CA GLY A 32 17.91 -6.74 -3.03
C GLY A 32 19.27 -6.14 -3.41
N ASN A 33 19.53 -5.94 -4.69
CA ASN A 33 20.81 -5.45 -5.22
C ASN A 33 21.18 -4.02 -4.80
N THR A 34 20.22 -3.21 -4.38
CA THR A 34 20.46 -1.82 -3.89
C THR A 34 20.38 -1.69 -2.37
N GLY A 35 20.18 -2.79 -1.64
CA GLY A 35 19.98 -2.77 -0.19
C GLY A 35 18.68 -2.11 0.25
N CYS A 36 18.56 -1.85 1.54
CA CYS A 36 17.44 -1.16 2.17
C CYS A 36 17.95 -0.02 3.06
N ASN A 37 17.10 0.94 3.38
CA ASN A 37 17.39 2.07 4.26
C ASN A 37 16.12 2.51 5.04
N ALA A 38 16.29 3.42 6.00
CA ALA A 38 15.17 3.88 6.83
C ALA A 38 14.24 4.88 6.13
N GLU A 39 14.69 5.53 5.03
CA GLU A 39 13.96 6.61 4.38
C GLU A 39 12.94 6.14 3.33
N ASP A 40 13.21 4.98 2.70
CA ASP A 40 12.42 4.47 1.56
C ASP A 40 11.23 3.60 2.02
N ALA A 41 10.58 3.99 3.13
CA ALA A 41 9.38 3.36 3.62
C ALA A 41 8.12 4.13 3.20
N GLU A 42 7.11 3.40 2.74
CA GLU A 42 5.82 3.96 2.28
C GLU A 42 4.68 3.77 3.28
N SER A 43 4.98 3.29 4.48
CA SER A 43 4.01 2.93 5.52
C SER A 43 3.68 4.07 6.49
N GLY A 44 3.88 5.33 6.09
CA GLY A 44 3.59 6.49 6.92
C GLY A 44 4.45 6.49 8.21
N ARG A 45 3.82 6.86 9.32
CA ARG A 45 4.48 6.91 10.65
C ARG A 45 4.78 5.54 11.26
N ILE A 46 4.09 4.50 10.81
CA ILE A 46 4.16 3.16 11.42
C ILE A 46 5.46 2.43 11.06
N GLN A 47 6.11 2.80 9.96
CA GLN A 47 7.34 2.18 9.43
C GLN A 47 7.32 0.64 9.49
N LYS A 48 6.32 0.05 8.85
CA LYS A 48 6.07 -1.39 8.86
C LYS A 48 6.15 -1.97 7.45
N VAL A 49 6.64 -3.20 7.32
CA VAL A 49 6.42 -4.00 6.12
C VAL A 49 5.00 -4.55 6.17
N TRP A 50 4.19 -4.19 5.17
CA TRP A 50 2.79 -4.60 5.08
C TRP A 50 2.59 -5.87 4.27
N ALA A 51 3.46 -6.13 3.29
CA ALA A 51 3.43 -7.39 2.56
C ALA A 51 3.66 -8.58 3.50
N ASN A 52 2.83 -9.61 3.40
CA ASN A 52 2.94 -10.79 4.26
C ASN A 52 4.08 -11.75 3.85
N GLY A 53 4.67 -11.53 2.68
CA GLY A 53 5.83 -12.29 2.22
C GLY A 53 6.26 -11.89 0.83
N LEU A 54 7.49 -12.29 0.49
CA LEU A 54 8.16 -11.94 -0.75
C LEU A 54 8.54 -13.19 -1.54
N ILE A 55 8.26 -13.17 -2.85
CA ILE A 55 8.63 -14.24 -3.78
C ILE A 55 9.51 -13.62 -4.87
N ILE A 56 10.74 -14.10 -5.01
CA ILE A 56 11.73 -13.55 -5.94
C ILE A 56 12.45 -14.64 -6.72
N ARG A 57 13.06 -14.24 -7.84
CA ARG A 57 13.90 -15.11 -8.64
C ARG A 57 15.27 -15.30 -8.01
N ASP A 58 15.95 -14.22 -7.68
CA ASP A 58 17.32 -14.22 -7.21
C ASP A 58 17.54 -13.17 -6.13
N LEU A 59 18.23 -13.56 -5.07
CA LEU A 59 18.70 -12.68 -4.01
C LEU A 59 20.21 -12.50 -4.19
N PRO A 60 20.68 -11.31 -4.60
CA PRO A 60 22.11 -11.05 -4.77
C PRO A 60 22.90 -11.23 -3.47
N LEU A 61 24.10 -11.80 -3.57
CA LEU A 61 25.01 -11.96 -2.43
C LEU A 61 25.52 -10.63 -1.89
N LEU A 62 25.58 -9.60 -2.74
CA LEU A 62 26.05 -8.27 -2.39
C LEU A 62 25.05 -7.23 -2.85
N HIS A 63 24.92 -6.17 -2.08
CA HIS A 63 24.20 -4.97 -2.47
C HIS A 63 25.13 -3.78 -2.57
N SER A 64 24.79 -2.79 -3.40
CA SER A 64 25.60 -1.58 -3.57
C SER A 64 24.71 -0.39 -3.89
N ASN A 65 24.60 0.52 -2.93
CA ASN A 65 23.96 1.81 -3.07
C ASN A 65 24.46 2.72 -1.95
N PHE A 66 24.77 3.98 -2.26
CA PHE A 66 25.25 4.95 -1.27
C PHE A 66 24.24 5.28 -0.16
N ARG A 67 22.98 4.93 -0.33
CA ARG A 67 21.90 5.09 0.66
C ARG A 67 21.58 3.80 1.42
N ALA A 68 22.24 2.69 1.10
CA ALA A 68 21.94 1.42 1.75
C ALA A 68 22.51 1.35 3.16
N ASP A 69 21.67 1.02 4.13
CA ASP A 69 22.05 0.79 5.52
C ASP A 69 22.20 -0.72 5.82
N MET A 70 21.45 -1.56 5.10
CA MET A 70 21.42 -3.00 5.31
C MET A 70 21.03 -3.77 4.04
N SER A 71 21.23 -5.08 4.06
CA SER A 71 20.75 -5.98 3.00
C SER A 71 19.22 -6.18 3.07
N LEU A 72 18.62 -6.63 1.95
CA LEU A 72 17.19 -7.00 1.94
C LEU A 72 16.91 -8.17 2.91
N GLY A 73 17.83 -9.13 3.02
CA GLY A 73 17.67 -10.26 3.95
C GLY A 73 17.56 -9.79 5.40
N GLU A 74 18.49 -8.95 5.86
CA GLU A 74 18.49 -8.35 7.20
C GLU A 74 17.21 -7.52 7.44
N TYR A 75 16.79 -6.75 6.44
CA TYR A 75 15.56 -5.94 6.51
C TYR A 75 14.31 -6.81 6.73
N LEU A 76 14.18 -7.90 5.97
CA LEU A 76 13.05 -8.82 6.10
C LEU A 76 13.05 -9.56 7.44
N GLU A 77 14.24 -9.98 7.91
CA GLU A 77 14.41 -10.64 9.21
C GLU A 77 14.02 -9.72 10.37
N GLN A 78 14.49 -8.46 10.37
CA GLN A 78 14.12 -7.47 11.38
C GLN A 78 12.62 -7.18 11.42
N ASN A 79 11.94 -7.29 10.27
CA ASN A 79 10.49 -7.08 10.16
C ASN A 79 9.66 -8.37 10.29
N ASN A 80 10.29 -9.53 10.56
CA ASN A 80 9.64 -10.84 10.64
C ASN A 80 8.83 -11.20 9.39
N VAL A 81 9.36 -10.89 8.21
CA VAL A 81 8.72 -11.18 6.92
C VAL A 81 9.39 -12.36 6.24
N VAL A 82 8.62 -13.38 5.93
CA VAL A 82 9.12 -14.56 5.21
C VAL A 82 9.33 -14.24 3.73
N ALA A 83 10.41 -14.80 3.16
CA ALA A 83 10.69 -14.68 1.73
C ALA A 83 11.15 -16.02 1.16
N ILE A 84 10.97 -16.20 -0.15
CA ILE A 84 11.47 -17.35 -0.89
C ILE A 84 12.13 -16.89 -2.20
N ALA A 85 13.35 -17.36 -2.43
CA ALA A 85 14.13 -17.13 -3.65
C ALA A 85 14.19 -18.42 -4.51
N ASP A 86 14.84 -18.35 -5.66
CA ASP A 86 14.97 -19.44 -6.64
C ASP A 86 13.64 -19.92 -7.26
N ILE A 87 12.64 -19.05 -7.27
CA ILE A 87 11.33 -19.32 -7.87
C ILE A 87 11.31 -18.85 -9.33
N ASP A 88 10.71 -19.65 -10.23
CA ASP A 88 10.38 -19.20 -11.58
C ASP A 88 9.25 -18.15 -11.53
N THR A 89 9.64 -16.92 -11.20
CA THR A 89 8.71 -15.78 -11.08
C THR A 89 8.04 -15.46 -12.41
N ARG A 90 8.68 -15.75 -13.56
CA ARG A 90 8.06 -15.57 -14.88
C ARG A 90 6.88 -16.52 -15.08
N LYS A 91 7.05 -17.79 -14.75
CA LYS A 91 5.96 -18.79 -14.82
C LYS A 91 4.84 -18.44 -13.83
N LEU A 92 5.19 -18.07 -12.60
CA LEU A 92 4.23 -17.66 -11.57
C LEU A 92 3.44 -16.44 -12.03
N THR A 93 4.10 -15.40 -12.55
CA THR A 93 3.45 -14.20 -13.08
C THR A 93 2.45 -14.52 -14.19
N ARG A 94 2.81 -15.44 -15.13
CA ARG A 94 1.88 -15.88 -16.17
C ARG A 94 0.64 -16.56 -15.60
N ILE A 95 0.79 -17.40 -14.57
CA ILE A 95 -0.34 -18.02 -13.89
C ILE A 95 -1.24 -16.97 -13.23
N LEU A 96 -0.65 -16.02 -12.51
CA LEU A 96 -1.37 -14.94 -11.85
C LEU A 96 -2.09 -14.01 -12.84
N ARG A 97 -1.45 -13.73 -13.99
CA ARG A 97 -2.07 -12.95 -15.07
C ARG A 97 -3.29 -13.67 -15.65
N ASP A 98 -3.15 -14.97 -15.95
CA ASP A 98 -4.19 -15.73 -16.67
C ASP A 98 -5.35 -16.14 -15.73
N LYS A 99 -5.07 -16.37 -14.43
CA LYS A 99 -6.06 -16.86 -13.45
C LYS A 99 -6.48 -15.82 -12.40
N GLY A 100 -5.87 -14.64 -12.39
CA GLY A 100 -6.01 -13.65 -11.32
C GLY A 100 -5.17 -13.98 -10.09
N ALA A 101 -5.31 -13.18 -9.04
CA ALA A 101 -4.66 -13.42 -7.76
C ALA A 101 -5.04 -14.81 -7.20
N GLN A 102 -4.05 -15.53 -6.68
CA GLN A 102 -4.22 -16.87 -6.14
C GLN A 102 -3.93 -16.89 -4.65
N ASN A 103 -4.60 -17.75 -3.90
CA ASN A 103 -4.21 -18.02 -2.52
C ASN A 103 -2.85 -18.72 -2.50
N GLY A 104 -2.03 -18.43 -1.48
CA GLY A 104 -0.70 -19.02 -1.35
C GLY A 104 -0.23 -19.00 0.09
N CYS A 105 0.77 -19.82 0.38
CA CYS A 105 1.41 -19.88 1.69
C CYS A 105 2.91 -20.05 1.50
N ILE A 106 3.71 -19.36 2.30
CA ILE A 106 5.14 -19.59 2.47
C ILE A 106 5.33 -20.04 3.91
N LEU A 107 5.98 -21.18 4.09
CA LEU A 107 6.37 -21.68 5.39
C LEU A 107 7.89 -21.66 5.51
N ALA A 108 8.39 -21.27 6.67
CA ALA A 108 9.79 -21.35 7.06
C ALA A 108 9.90 -22.08 8.39
N GLY A 109 10.91 -22.93 8.55
CA GLY A 109 11.12 -23.70 9.78
C GLY A 109 11.56 -25.13 9.52
N GLU A 110 11.73 -25.88 10.61
CA GLU A 110 12.06 -27.30 10.57
C GLU A 110 10.79 -28.15 10.41
N ASN A 111 10.90 -29.28 9.72
CA ASN A 111 9.82 -30.27 9.54
C ASN A 111 8.55 -29.77 8.84
N ILE A 112 8.66 -28.70 8.03
CA ILE A 112 7.54 -28.21 7.22
C ILE A 112 7.29 -29.13 6.02
N THR A 113 6.02 -29.24 5.59
CA THR A 113 5.63 -30.07 4.44
C THR A 113 4.89 -29.26 3.39
N ALA A 114 4.92 -29.73 2.15
CA ALA A 114 4.16 -29.11 1.04
C ALA A 114 2.64 -29.23 1.30
N GLU A 115 2.21 -30.34 1.89
CA GLU A 115 0.82 -30.60 2.25
C GLU A 115 0.29 -29.56 3.26
N GLU A 116 1.08 -29.26 4.30
CA GLU A 116 0.73 -28.23 5.28
C GLU A 116 0.61 -26.85 4.65
N ALA A 117 1.57 -26.47 3.76
CA ALA A 117 1.51 -25.20 3.04
C ALA A 117 0.27 -25.11 2.13
N LEU A 118 -0.07 -26.21 1.46
CA LEU A 118 -1.23 -26.27 0.59
C LEU A 118 -2.54 -26.18 1.36
N GLU A 119 -2.63 -26.83 2.52
CA GLU A 119 -3.80 -26.75 3.41
C GLU A 119 -4.01 -25.31 3.89
N LYS A 120 -2.96 -24.65 4.39
CA LYS A 120 -3.02 -23.24 4.81
C LYS A 120 -3.40 -22.31 3.66
N ALA A 121 -2.84 -22.50 2.45
CA ALA A 121 -3.20 -21.72 1.29
C ALA A 121 -4.69 -21.89 0.90
N ARG A 122 -5.23 -23.10 1.00
CA ARG A 122 -6.64 -23.38 0.71
C ARG A 122 -7.60 -22.87 1.79
N ALA A 123 -7.16 -22.82 3.04
CA ALA A 123 -7.95 -22.31 4.16
C ALA A 123 -8.11 -20.77 4.13
N PHE A 124 -7.27 -20.06 3.39
CA PHE A 124 -7.38 -18.61 3.28
C PHE A 124 -8.60 -18.21 2.44
N GLY A 125 -9.52 -17.43 3.03
CA GLY A 125 -10.79 -17.03 2.41
C GLY A 125 -10.68 -15.98 1.29
N GLY A 126 -9.47 -15.44 1.05
CA GLY A 126 -9.27 -14.33 0.10
C GLY A 126 -9.47 -12.95 0.75
N LEU A 127 -9.42 -11.89 -0.06
CA LEU A 127 -9.56 -10.51 0.40
C LEU A 127 -10.95 -9.91 0.15
N GLU A 128 -11.83 -10.63 -0.54
CA GLU A 128 -13.20 -10.16 -0.82
C GLU A 128 -14.00 -10.05 0.49
N GLY A 129 -14.68 -8.92 0.68
CA GLY A 129 -15.42 -8.61 1.89
C GLY A 129 -14.56 -8.19 3.09
N LEU A 130 -13.23 -8.14 2.98
CA LEU A 130 -12.35 -7.68 4.06
C LEU A 130 -12.19 -6.17 4.05
N ASP A 131 -12.49 -5.55 5.19
CA ASP A 131 -12.19 -4.15 5.46
C ASP A 131 -10.78 -4.03 6.07
N LEU A 132 -9.76 -3.98 5.21
CA LEU A 132 -8.37 -3.78 5.62
C LEU A 132 -7.99 -2.30 5.79
N ALA A 133 -8.79 -1.39 5.25
CA ALA A 133 -8.53 0.05 5.34
C ALA A 133 -8.43 0.53 6.80
N LYS A 134 -9.32 0.08 7.66
CA LYS A 134 -9.31 0.41 9.10
C LYS A 134 -8.15 -0.23 9.87
N GLU A 135 -7.57 -1.34 9.35
CA GLU A 135 -6.44 -2.03 9.97
C GLU A 135 -5.09 -1.39 9.59
N CYS A 136 -5.05 -0.75 8.42
CA CYS A 136 -3.85 -0.17 7.85
C CYS A 136 -3.72 1.34 8.07
N CYS A 137 -4.76 2.02 8.57
CA CYS A 137 -4.70 3.44 8.85
C CYS A 137 -3.98 3.75 10.19
N ASP A 138 -3.41 4.94 10.30
CA ASP A 138 -2.92 5.46 11.58
C ASP A 138 -4.13 5.78 12.49
N PRO A 139 -4.22 5.19 13.70
CA PRO A 139 -5.40 5.35 14.56
C PRO A 139 -5.57 6.75 15.16
N GLU A 140 -4.50 7.54 15.23
CA GLU A 140 -4.50 8.88 15.82
C GLU A 140 -4.61 9.98 14.76
N GLY A 141 -4.22 9.67 13.51
CA GLY A 141 -4.02 10.66 12.47
C GLY A 141 -2.79 11.53 12.72
N PHE A 142 -2.43 12.36 11.73
CA PHE A 142 -1.24 13.21 11.82
C PHE A 142 -1.28 14.35 10.80
N GLU A 143 -0.42 15.36 11.02
CA GLU A 143 -0.14 16.41 10.05
C GLU A 143 1.02 16.01 9.14
N TRP A 144 0.96 16.40 7.86
CA TRP A 144 2.02 16.16 6.89
C TRP A 144 2.34 17.42 6.08
N THR A 145 3.63 17.76 6.00
CA THR A 145 4.12 18.97 5.31
C THR A 145 5.35 18.73 4.45
N GLU A 146 5.96 17.54 4.58
CA GLU A 146 7.20 17.17 3.91
C GLU A 146 6.95 16.83 2.45
N GLY A 147 7.77 17.38 1.55
CA GLY A 147 7.76 17.09 0.12
C GLY A 147 8.69 15.93 -0.28
N SER A 148 8.85 15.74 -1.56
CA SER A 148 9.65 14.66 -2.14
C SER A 148 11.14 14.79 -1.82
N TRP A 149 11.82 13.64 -1.76
CA TRP A 149 13.26 13.58 -1.57
C TRP A 149 14.02 14.08 -2.82
N ALA A 150 15.06 14.88 -2.62
CA ALA A 150 15.92 15.39 -3.66
C ALA A 150 17.39 15.12 -3.35
N LEU A 151 18.14 14.68 -4.35
CA LEU A 151 19.57 14.37 -4.19
C LEU A 151 20.36 15.58 -3.66
N GLY A 152 21.09 15.37 -2.56
CA GLY A 152 21.90 16.41 -1.90
C GLY A 152 21.12 17.38 -1.01
N GLN A 153 19.80 17.24 -0.94
CA GLN A 153 18.94 18.10 -0.11
C GLN A 153 18.13 17.28 0.93
N GLY A 154 17.91 15.97 0.68
CA GLY A 154 16.98 15.16 1.46
C GLY A 154 15.53 15.49 1.12
N PHE A 155 14.63 15.36 2.10
CA PHE A 155 13.21 15.69 1.91
C PHE A 155 13.01 17.20 1.87
N THR A 156 12.28 17.67 0.85
CA THR A 156 12.01 19.09 0.61
C THR A 156 10.98 19.66 1.59
N GLN A 157 11.02 20.99 1.79
CA GLN A 157 10.05 21.73 2.61
C GLN A 157 9.35 22.75 1.70
N PRO A 158 8.29 22.36 0.98
CA PRO A 158 7.59 23.24 0.03
C PRO A 158 6.79 24.34 0.72
N GLU A 159 6.49 25.42 -0.02
CA GLU A 159 5.54 26.44 0.42
C GLU A 159 4.11 25.86 0.37
N LEU A 160 3.42 25.85 1.51
CA LEU A 160 2.09 25.28 1.65
C LEU A 160 1.03 26.41 1.58
N LYS A 161 0.03 26.22 0.70
CA LYS A 161 -1.02 27.24 0.40
C LYS A 161 -2.42 26.71 0.67
N TYR A 162 -2.63 25.41 0.58
CA TYR A 162 -3.94 24.78 0.69
C TYR A 162 -3.97 23.82 1.86
N HIS A 163 -5.10 23.73 2.55
CA HIS A 163 -5.33 22.75 3.60
C HIS A 163 -6.16 21.60 3.03
N VAL A 164 -5.61 20.39 2.97
CA VAL A 164 -6.30 19.19 2.50
C VAL A 164 -6.44 18.21 3.65
N VAL A 165 -7.67 17.74 3.89
CA VAL A 165 -7.89 16.63 4.81
C VAL A 165 -7.85 15.33 4.04
N ALA A 166 -6.97 14.41 4.44
CA ALA A 166 -6.76 13.12 3.82
C ALA A 166 -7.34 12.00 4.69
N TYR A 167 -8.33 11.27 4.18
CA TYR A 167 -8.74 10.01 4.81
C TYR A 167 -7.68 8.95 4.57
N ASP A 168 -7.19 8.37 5.65
CA ASP A 168 -6.21 7.29 5.63
C ASP A 168 -6.89 5.93 5.52
N TYR A 169 -6.82 5.31 4.35
CA TYR A 169 -7.25 3.93 4.10
C TYR A 169 -6.07 2.97 3.99
N GLY A 170 -4.88 3.40 4.39
CA GLY A 170 -3.59 2.77 4.15
C GLY A 170 -2.78 3.62 3.17
N VAL A 171 -2.56 4.89 3.53
CA VAL A 171 -1.95 5.88 2.65
C VAL A 171 -0.48 5.57 2.39
N LYS A 172 -0.10 5.59 1.12
CA LYS A 172 1.28 5.56 0.68
C LYS A 172 1.93 6.92 0.91
N THR A 173 3.05 6.93 1.67
CA THR A 173 3.72 8.17 2.11
C THR A 173 4.09 9.09 0.94
N ASN A 174 4.57 8.53 -0.18
CA ASN A 174 4.95 9.32 -1.34
C ASN A 174 3.78 10.11 -1.95
N ILE A 175 2.54 9.64 -1.78
CA ILE A 175 1.35 10.41 -2.21
C ILE A 175 1.21 11.69 -1.39
N LEU A 176 1.43 11.62 -0.08
CA LEU A 176 1.42 12.80 0.79
C LEU A 176 2.52 13.79 0.39
N ARG A 177 3.74 13.28 0.12
CA ARG A 177 4.85 14.11 -0.38
C ARG A 177 4.52 14.81 -1.68
N MET A 178 3.95 14.10 -2.64
CA MET A 178 3.55 14.68 -3.92
C MET A 178 2.44 15.72 -3.81
N LEU A 179 1.55 15.62 -2.84
CA LEU A 179 0.55 16.64 -2.53
C LEU A 179 1.19 17.85 -1.86
N ALA A 180 2.13 17.63 -0.92
CA ALA A 180 2.90 18.71 -0.28
C ALA A 180 3.71 19.51 -1.32
N ASP A 181 4.39 18.85 -2.26
CA ASP A 181 5.11 19.51 -3.37
C ASP A 181 4.20 20.43 -4.22
N ARG A 182 2.90 20.19 -4.19
CA ARG A 182 1.88 21.02 -4.86
C ARG A 182 1.25 22.08 -3.97
N GLY A 183 1.85 22.31 -2.81
CA GLY A 183 1.43 23.34 -1.87
C GLY A 183 0.32 22.91 -0.91
N CYS A 184 0.07 21.63 -0.74
CA CYS A 184 -0.95 21.13 0.18
C CYS A 184 -0.34 20.82 1.56
N LYS A 185 -0.82 21.50 2.61
CA LYS A 185 -0.69 21.02 3.99
C LYS A 185 -1.75 19.93 4.18
N LEU A 186 -1.35 18.76 4.68
CA LEU A 186 -2.32 17.68 4.89
C LEU A 186 -2.56 17.43 6.38
N THR A 187 -3.85 17.28 6.72
CA THR A 187 -4.29 16.67 7.97
C THR A 187 -4.80 15.27 7.63
N VAL A 188 -4.01 14.27 7.96
CA VAL A 188 -4.34 12.86 7.75
C VAL A 188 -5.21 12.37 8.89
N VAL A 189 -6.39 11.85 8.58
CA VAL A 189 -7.36 11.39 9.57
C VAL A 189 -7.65 9.90 9.41
N PRO A 190 -7.92 9.17 10.50
CA PRO A 190 -8.26 7.74 10.42
C PRO A 190 -9.44 7.45 9.48
N ALA A 191 -9.45 6.27 8.88
CA ALA A 191 -10.45 5.83 7.91
C ALA A 191 -11.92 6.04 8.36
N GLN A 192 -12.20 5.87 9.65
CA GLN A 192 -13.53 5.95 10.24
C GLN A 192 -13.89 7.33 10.82
N THR A 193 -13.08 8.36 10.55
CA THR A 193 -13.34 9.71 11.07
C THR A 193 -14.71 10.22 10.57
N PRO A 194 -15.59 10.67 11.47
CA PRO A 194 -16.88 11.24 11.09
C PRO A 194 -16.73 12.48 10.21
N VAL A 195 -17.62 12.62 9.23
CA VAL A 195 -17.58 13.73 8.26
C VAL A 195 -17.64 15.09 8.94
N GLU A 196 -18.39 15.23 10.04
CA GLU A 196 -18.53 16.47 10.80
C GLU A 196 -17.18 16.94 11.37
N LYS A 197 -16.32 15.99 11.80
CA LYS A 197 -14.96 16.30 12.27
C LYS A 197 -14.08 16.78 11.12
N VAL A 198 -14.19 16.17 9.94
CA VAL A 198 -13.44 16.58 8.75
C VAL A 198 -13.85 17.98 8.31
N LEU A 199 -15.15 18.26 8.24
CA LEU A 199 -15.66 19.58 7.84
C LEU A 199 -15.33 20.68 8.87
N ALA A 200 -15.28 20.34 10.17
CA ALA A 200 -14.87 21.27 11.23
C ALA A 200 -13.41 21.75 11.10
N LEU A 201 -12.57 21.02 10.36
CA LEU A 201 -11.19 21.44 10.06
C LEU A 201 -11.13 22.54 8.96
N ASN A 202 -12.25 22.88 8.32
CA ASN A 202 -12.35 23.85 7.23
C ASN A 202 -11.32 23.61 6.11
N PRO A 203 -11.29 22.43 5.48
CA PRO A 203 -10.34 22.13 4.43
C PRO A 203 -10.68 22.84 3.11
N ASP A 204 -9.66 23.10 2.28
CA ASP A 204 -9.82 23.53 0.89
C ASP A 204 -10.16 22.36 -0.04
N GLY A 205 -9.94 21.13 0.38
CA GLY A 205 -10.27 19.91 -0.34
C GLY A 205 -10.12 18.65 0.49
N VAL A 206 -10.68 17.55 -0.01
CA VAL A 206 -10.62 16.23 0.64
C VAL A 206 -9.91 15.24 -0.26
N PHE A 207 -8.95 14.53 0.29
CA PHE A 207 -8.23 13.45 -0.37
C PHE A 207 -8.64 12.09 0.21
N LEU A 208 -8.91 11.14 -0.66
CA LEU A 208 -9.24 9.76 -0.32
C LEU A 208 -8.07 8.87 -0.73
N SER A 209 -7.34 8.32 0.23
CA SER A 209 -6.08 7.63 -0.06
C SER A 209 -6.27 6.29 -0.78
N ASN A 210 -5.18 5.76 -1.30
CA ASN A 210 -5.06 4.35 -1.63
C ASN A 210 -5.23 3.50 -0.37
N GLY A 211 -5.37 2.20 -0.55
CA GLY A 211 -5.43 1.25 0.56
C GLY A 211 -5.75 -0.16 0.10
N PRO A 212 -5.65 -1.14 0.99
CA PRO A 212 -5.99 -2.54 0.73
C PRO A 212 -7.47 -2.83 0.99
N GLY A 213 -7.91 -4.01 0.57
CA GLY A 213 -9.22 -4.55 0.89
C GLY A 213 -10.28 -4.33 -0.17
N ASP A 214 -11.53 -4.57 0.23
CA ASP A 214 -12.70 -4.45 -0.63
C ASP A 214 -13.41 -3.10 -0.38
N PRO A 215 -13.55 -2.21 -1.38
CA PRO A 215 -14.22 -0.94 -1.18
C PRO A 215 -15.67 -1.08 -0.71
N ALA A 216 -16.37 -2.15 -1.09
CA ALA A 216 -17.75 -2.39 -0.66
C ALA A 216 -17.87 -2.71 0.84
N ALA A 217 -16.79 -3.22 1.46
CA ALA A 217 -16.73 -3.46 2.91
C ALA A 217 -16.57 -2.16 3.72
N CYS A 218 -16.10 -1.06 3.10
CA CYS A 218 -15.87 0.23 3.76
C CYS A 218 -17.14 1.10 3.81
N SER A 219 -18.25 0.58 4.32
CA SER A 219 -19.56 1.26 4.33
C SER A 219 -19.55 2.62 5.05
N TYR A 220 -18.76 2.77 6.10
CA TYR A 220 -18.55 4.03 6.82
C TYR A 220 -17.91 5.10 5.91
N ALA A 221 -16.90 4.71 5.11
CA ALA A 221 -16.21 5.61 4.20
C ALA A 221 -17.13 6.03 3.04
N ILE A 222 -17.88 5.08 2.44
CA ILE A 222 -18.86 5.36 1.40
C ILE A 222 -19.88 6.38 1.91
N LYS A 223 -20.41 6.21 3.15
CA LYS A 223 -21.38 7.13 3.75
C LYS A 223 -20.77 8.51 3.97
N ALA A 224 -19.55 8.59 4.53
CA ALA A 224 -18.87 9.86 4.78
C ALA A 224 -18.61 10.63 3.49
N VAL A 225 -18.07 9.96 2.47
CA VAL A 225 -17.78 10.55 1.15
C VAL A 225 -19.06 10.99 0.45
N LYS A 226 -20.12 10.18 0.50
CA LYS A 226 -21.43 10.55 -0.04
C LYS A 226 -21.94 11.86 0.58
N THR A 227 -21.87 11.97 1.91
CA THR A 227 -22.28 13.21 2.61
C THR A 227 -21.46 14.41 2.13
N ILE A 228 -20.12 14.29 2.01
CA ILE A 228 -19.27 15.38 1.51
C ILE A 228 -19.69 15.83 0.13
N VAL A 229 -19.87 14.88 -0.80
CA VAL A 229 -20.23 15.17 -2.21
C VAL A 229 -21.63 15.80 -2.33
N GLU A 230 -22.60 15.34 -1.53
CA GLU A 230 -23.98 15.83 -1.60
C GLU A 230 -24.22 17.16 -0.86
N THR A 231 -23.43 17.46 0.20
CA THR A 231 -23.70 18.62 1.07
C THR A 231 -22.68 19.74 0.97
N THR A 232 -21.59 19.55 0.21
CA THR A 232 -20.53 20.55 0.09
C THR A 232 -20.13 20.77 -1.37
N THR A 233 -19.36 21.85 -1.63
CA THR A 233 -18.72 22.12 -2.92
C THR A 233 -17.21 21.84 -2.87
N LEU A 234 -16.73 21.15 -1.82
CA LEU A 234 -15.33 20.85 -1.66
C LEU A 234 -14.84 19.91 -2.80
N PRO A 235 -13.71 20.19 -3.42
CA PRO A 235 -13.09 19.25 -4.33
C PRO A 235 -12.70 17.96 -3.60
N VAL A 236 -13.05 16.82 -4.18
CA VAL A 236 -12.73 15.49 -3.64
C VAL A 236 -11.89 14.74 -4.69
N PHE A 237 -10.74 14.24 -4.27
CA PHE A 237 -9.85 13.45 -5.13
C PHE A 237 -9.55 12.11 -4.46
N GLY A 238 -9.64 11.02 -5.21
CA GLY A 238 -9.39 9.66 -4.70
C GLY A 238 -8.39 8.89 -5.56
N ILE A 239 -7.54 8.10 -4.91
CA ILE A 239 -6.58 7.19 -5.56
C ILE A 239 -6.88 5.74 -5.18
N CYS A 240 -6.93 4.84 -6.18
CA CYS A 240 -7.12 3.39 -6.01
C CYS A 240 -8.38 3.10 -5.16
N LEU A 241 -8.24 2.58 -3.95
CA LEU A 241 -9.38 2.32 -3.03
C LEU A 241 -10.23 3.58 -2.81
N GLY A 242 -9.60 4.74 -2.59
CA GLY A 242 -10.30 6.00 -2.42
C GLY A 242 -11.11 6.41 -3.66
N HIS A 243 -10.60 6.17 -4.87
CA HIS A 243 -11.35 6.38 -6.10
C HIS A 243 -12.56 5.43 -6.20
N GLN A 244 -12.39 4.17 -5.82
CA GLN A 244 -13.48 3.18 -5.82
C GLN A 244 -14.57 3.54 -4.80
N ILE A 245 -14.18 3.99 -3.59
CA ILE A 245 -15.10 4.48 -2.57
C ILE A 245 -15.88 5.71 -3.08
N LEU A 246 -15.19 6.65 -3.75
CA LEU A 246 -15.83 7.82 -4.35
C LEU A 246 -16.86 7.41 -5.43
N ALA A 247 -16.52 6.44 -6.26
CA ALA A 247 -17.42 5.90 -7.27
C ALA A 247 -18.68 5.28 -6.64
N LEU A 248 -18.50 4.43 -5.61
CA LEU A 248 -19.62 3.83 -4.86
C LEU A 248 -20.49 4.90 -4.17
N ALA A 249 -19.87 5.92 -3.55
CA ALA A 249 -20.58 7.03 -2.94
C ALA A 249 -21.41 7.85 -3.93
N SER A 250 -20.97 7.90 -5.20
CA SER A 250 -21.65 8.57 -6.31
C SER A 250 -22.70 7.68 -7.02
N GLY A 251 -22.96 6.47 -6.50
CA GLY A 251 -23.97 5.55 -7.04
C GLY A 251 -23.47 4.62 -8.17
N ALA A 252 -22.18 4.59 -8.46
CA ALA A 252 -21.59 3.62 -9.39
C ALA A 252 -21.41 2.25 -8.72
N ALA A 253 -21.09 1.23 -9.53
CA ALA A 253 -20.76 -0.11 -9.06
C ALA A 253 -19.28 -0.40 -9.30
N THR A 254 -18.66 -1.19 -8.42
CA THR A 254 -17.34 -1.74 -8.63
C THR A 254 -17.43 -3.15 -9.18
N LEU A 255 -16.57 -3.50 -10.13
CA LEU A 255 -16.46 -4.82 -10.71
C LEU A 255 -15.05 -5.35 -10.54
N LYS A 256 -14.92 -6.61 -10.12
CA LYS A 256 -13.62 -7.28 -10.05
C LYS A 256 -13.26 -7.80 -11.45
N LEU A 257 -12.30 -7.15 -12.08
CA LEU A 257 -11.76 -7.59 -13.37
C LEU A 257 -10.49 -8.44 -13.14
N SER A 258 -10.29 -9.42 -14.02
CA SER A 258 -8.98 -10.07 -14.13
C SER A 258 -8.03 -9.21 -14.94
N LEU A 259 -6.71 -9.35 -14.72
CA LEU A 259 -5.66 -8.58 -15.41
C LEU A 259 -5.67 -8.71 -16.94
N ILE A 260 -6.31 -9.74 -17.49
CA ILE A 260 -6.47 -9.90 -18.94
C ILE A 260 -7.59 -9.05 -19.55
N HIS A 261 -8.38 -8.38 -18.72
CA HIS A 261 -9.47 -7.51 -19.15
C HIS A 261 -9.15 -6.01 -19.03
N ILE A 262 -7.91 -5.70 -18.65
CA ILE A 262 -7.42 -4.32 -18.51
C ILE A 262 -6.51 -3.97 -19.68
#